data_c960407195dae21c37792efd5873afb8
#
_entry.id   c960407195dae21c37792efd5873afb8
#
_cell.length_a   1.000
_cell.length_b   1.000
_cell.length_c   1.000
_cell.angle_alpha   90.00
_cell.angle_beta   90.00
_cell.angle_gamma   90.00
#
_symmetry.space_group_name_H-M   'P 1'
#
loop_
_entity.id
_entity.type
_entity.pdbx_description
1 polymer ?
#
loop_
_entity_poly.entity_id
_entity_poly.type
_entity_poly.pdbx_seq_one_letter_code
_entity_poly.pdbx_strand_id
1 'polypeptide(L)'
;MSTRGYMGIKKKGQLKGQYNHFDSYISGLGKDIIETLNNIPKSERINKLNEVYDNITLVNENDTPTQELIDYAIENELYDGSVSNRSTKDMYCLFRNCQGRLDMYLNGLKYMLNGNDFLNDGLFCEYAYIINLDTNTLDICTCGNHLQLSVDLLSLNYNDIANAMKEY
;
A
#
# COMPACT_ATOMS: atom_id res chain seq x y z
N MET A 1 -10.34 14.74 10.35
CA MET A 1 -10.16 13.34 10.80
C MET A 1 -9.56 12.54 9.65
N SER A 2 -8.47 11.83 9.88
CA SER A 2 -7.81 11.07 8.82
C SER A 2 -8.50 9.72 8.63
N THR A 3 -8.76 9.33 7.37
CA THR A 3 -9.25 8.00 7.02
C THR A 3 -8.07 7.07 6.86
N ARG A 4 -7.96 6.09 7.76
CA ARG A 4 -6.86 5.14 7.80
C ARG A 4 -7.14 3.91 6.97
N GLY A 5 -6.10 3.34 6.39
CA GLY A 5 -6.24 2.18 5.56
C GLY A 5 -4.96 1.37 5.37
N TYR A 6 -5.04 0.48 4.40
CA TYR A 6 -3.99 -0.47 4.08
C TYR A 6 -3.83 -0.59 2.56
N MET A 7 -2.60 -0.74 2.11
CA MET A 7 -2.27 -1.05 0.72
C MET A 7 -1.28 -2.22 0.69
N GLY A 8 -1.57 -3.24 -0.10
CA GLY A 8 -0.68 -4.39 -0.19
C GLY A 8 -0.77 -5.14 -1.51
N ILE A 9 0.18 -6.04 -1.70
CA ILE A 9 0.25 -6.96 -2.84
C ILE A 9 0.27 -8.37 -2.30
N LYS A 10 -0.59 -9.24 -2.83
CA LYS A 10 -0.69 -10.64 -2.45
C LYS A 10 -0.17 -11.54 -3.56
N LYS A 11 0.71 -12.46 -3.21
CA LYS A 11 1.24 -13.48 -4.12
C LYS A 11 1.44 -14.77 -3.37
N LYS A 12 0.98 -15.89 -3.92
CA LYS A 12 1.06 -17.22 -3.30
C LYS A 12 0.51 -17.22 -1.87
N GLY A 13 -0.60 -16.53 -1.67
CA GLY A 13 -1.28 -16.42 -0.38
C GLY A 13 -0.61 -15.49 0.63
N GLN A 14 0.53 -14.86 0.29
CA GLN A 14 1.28 -14.00 1.22
C GLN A 14 1.15 -12.53 0.87
N LEU A 15 0.89 -11.71 1.88
CA LEU A 15 0.74 -10.27 1.77
C LEU A 15 2.06 -9.56 2.05
N LYS A 16 2.37 -8.57 1.20
CA LYS A 16 3.33 -7.52 1.47
C LYS A 16 2.58 -6.21 1.41
N GLY A 17 2.27 -5.63 2.57
CA GLY A 17 1.46 -4.44 2.65
C GLY A 17 1.82 -3.55 3.81
N GLN A 18 1.31 -2.34 3.73
CA GLN A 18 1.62 -1.25 4.64
C GLN A 18 0.38 -0.52 5.12
N TYR A 19 0.50 0.07 6.29
CA TYR A 19 -0.45 1.03 6.84
C TYR A 19 -0.41 2.34 6.06
N ASN A 20 -1.57 2.97 5.87
CA ASN A 20 -1.70 4.32 5.34
C ASN A 20 -2.50 5.21 6.29
N HIS A 21 -1.92 6.35 6.66
CA HIS A 21 -2.49 7.20 7.72
C HIS A 21 -3.57 8.16 7.21
N PHE A 22 -3.46 8.66 5.97
CA PHE A 22 -4.35 9.69 5.46
C PHE A 22 -5.08 9.28 4.19
N ASP A 23 -6.29 9.80 4.05
CA ASP A 23 -7.06 9.83 2.81
C ASP A 23 -7.20 8.46 2.13
N SER A 24 -7.45 7.41 2.93
CA SER A 24 -7.54 6.03 2.42
C SER A 24 -8.87 5.70 1.72
N TYR A 25 -9.80 6.64 1.62
CA TYR A 25 -11.08 6.44 0.91
C TYR A 25 -10.88 6.27 -0.62
N ILE A 26 -11.93 5.86 -1.30
CA ILE A 26 -11.87 5.55 -2.75
C ILE A 26 -11.38 6.73 -3.58
N SER A 27 -11.79 7.97 -3.28
CA SER A 27 -11.36 9.17 -4.00
C SER A 27 -9.98 9.69 -3.60
N GLY A 28 -9.36 9.08 -2.59
CA GLY A 28 -7.98 9.32 -2.19
C GLY A 28 -7.05 8.19 -2.63
N LEU A 29 -6.63 7.35 -1.68
CA LEU A 29 -5.70 6.24 -1.95
C LEU A 29 -6.21 5.30 -3.05
N GLY A 30 -7.52 5.01 -3.06
CA GLY A 30 -8.11 4.15 -4.08
C GLY A 30 -7.90 4.69 -5.49
N LYS A 31 -8.16 5.98 -5.69
CA LYS A 31 -7.94 6.65 -6.97
C LYS A 31 -6.47 6.62 -7.38
N ASP A 32 -5.57 6.94 -6.45
CA ASP A 32 -4.13 6.96 -6.71
C ASP A 32 -3.63 5.59 -7.15
N ILE A 33 -4.06 4.52 -6.50
CA ILE A 33 -3.71 3.14 -6.86
C ILE A 33 -4.23 2.81 -8.26
N ILE A 34 -5.50 3.09 -8.55
CA ILE A 34 -6.12 2.79 -9.84
C ILE A 34 -5.42 3.55 -10.97
N GLU A 35 -5.17 4.84 -10.79
CA GLU A 35 -4.47 5.65 -11.79
C GLU A 35 -3.03 5.18 -12.01
N THR A 36 -2.33 4.84 -10.93
CA THR A 36 -0.96 4.30 -10.98
C THR A 36 -0.93 2.99 -11.75
N LEU A 37 -1.86 2.06 -11.48
CA LEU A 37 -1.97 0.79 -12.19
C LEU A 37 -2.30 1.01 -13.66
N ASN A 38 -3.20 1.93 -13.98
CA ASN A 38 -3.59 2.23 -15.35
C ASN A 38 -2.48 2.89 -16.18
N ASN A 39 -1.49 3.49 -15.54
CA ASN A 39 -0.30 4.02 -16.23
C ASN A 39 0.68 2.92 -16.68
N ILE A 40 0.52 1.70 -16.19
CA ILE A 40 1.30 0.55 -16.67
C ILE A 40 0.56 -0.04 -17.89
N PRO A 41 1.21 -0.22 -19.05
CA PRO A 41 0.59 -0.88 -20.19
C PRO A 41 -0.01 -2.23 -19.81
N LYS A 42 -1.22 -2.52 -20.28
CA LYS A 42 -1.94 -3.76 -19.90
C LYS A 42 -1.12 -5.02 -20.14
N SER A 43 -0.39 -5.08 -21.27
CA SER A 43 0.45 -6.22 -21.62
C SER A 43 1.64 -6.45 -20.67
N GLU A 44 2.03 -5.43 -19.91
CA GLU A 44 3.19 -5.48 -19.00
C GLU A 44 2.77 -5.49 -17.53
N ARG A 45 1.51 -5.18 -17.25
CA ARG A 45 1.03 -4.86 -15.88
C ARG A 45 1.25 -5.99 -14.89
N ILE A 46 0.83 -7.20 -15.24
CA ILE A 46 0.94 -8.36 -14.32
C ILE A 46 2.42 -8.71 -14.08
N ASN A 47 3.24 -8.73 -15.12
CA ASN A 47 4.68 -9.01 -14.97
C ASN A 47 5.36 -7.95 -14.10
N LYS A 48 5.04 -6.67 -14.31
CA LYS A 48 5.60 -5.58 -13.52
C LYS A 48 5.22 -5.69 -12.05
N LEU A 49 3.97 -6.00 -11.75
CA LEU A 49 3.50 -6.17 -10.37
C LEU A 49 4.15 -7.38 -9.68
N ASN A 50 4.38 -8.47 -10.40
CA ASN A 50 5.16 -9.60 -9.88
C ASN A 50 6.60 -9.21 -9.54
N GLU A 51 7.27 -8.47 -10.41
CA GLU A 51 8.61 -7.96 -10.15
C GLU A 51 8.66 -7.05 -8.93
N VAL A 52 7.68 -6.14 -8.79
CA VAL A 52 7.55 -5.25 -7.63
C VAL A 52 7.40 -6.05 -6.34
N TYR A 53 6.50 -7.04 -6.34
CA TYR A 53 6.30 -7.89 -5.16
C TYR A 53 7.59 -8.62 -4.77
N ASP A 54 8.27 -9.22 -5.72
CA ASP A 54 9.50 -9.98 -5.47
C ASP A 54 10.65 -9.07 -4.98
N ASN A 55 10.65 -7.80 -5.38
CA ASN A 55 11.66 -6.83 -4.95
C ASN A 55 11.41 -6.25 -3.55
N ILE A 56 10.19 -6.29 -3.04
CA ILE A 56 9.86 -5.73 -1.73
C ILE A 56 10.37 -6.64 -0.62
N THR A 57 11.10 -6.06 0.33
CA THR A 57 11.45 -6.65 1.62
C THR A 57 10.68 -5.96 2.72
N LEU A 58 9.92 -6.72 3.50
CA LEU A 58 9.20 -6.18 4.66
C LEU A 58 10.17 -5.94 5.81
N VAL A 59 10.00 -4.82 6.51
CA VAL A 59 10.68 -4.50 7.75
C VAL A 59 9.67 -4.36 8.89
N ASN A 60 10.05 -4.77 10.09
CA ASN A 60 9.15 -4.74 11.25
C ASN A 60 9.22 -3.42 11.99
N GLU A 61 8.05 -2.91 12.38
CA GLU A 61 7.94 -1.65 13.12
C GLU A 61 8.69 -1.67 14.46
N ASN A 62 8.74 -2.84 15.10
CA ASN A 62 9.37 -3.00 16.40
C ASN A 62 10.90 -3.21 16.35
N ASP A 63 11.45 -3.39 15.15
CA ASP A 63 12.89 -3.54 14.99
C ASP A 63 13.58 -2.16 15.06
N THR A 64 14.82 -2.17 15.54
CA THR A 64 15.68 -0.98 15.47
C THR A 64 16.29 -0.90 14.07
N PRO A 65 16.10 0.22 13.33
CA PRO A 65 16.70 0.36 12.02
C PRO A 65 18.22 0.25 12.05
N THR A 66 18.78 -0.48 11.08
CA THR A 66 20.22 -0.49 10.84
C THR A 66 20.65 0.84 10.21
N GLN A 67 21.94 1.17 10.29
CA GLN A 67 22.44 2.38 9.64
C GLN A 67 22.22 2.34 8.12
N GLU A 68 22.37 1.18 7.50
CA GLU A 68 22.08 0.99 6.07
C GLU A 68 20.62 1.36 5.72
N LEU A 69 19.69 0.94 6.55
CA LEU A 69 18.27 1.22 6.35
C LEU A 69 17.96 2.71 6.55
N ILE A 70 18.58 3.34 7.55
CA ILE A 70 18.46 4.79 7.80
C ILE A 70 18.99 5.58 6.60
N ASP A 71 20.18 5.25 6.10
CA ASP A 71 20.78 5.90 4.95
C ASP A 71 19.90 5.75 3.70
N TYR A 72 19.36 4.55 3.46
CA TYR A 72 18.46 4.29 2.37
C TYR A 72 17.19 5.15 2.44
N ALA A 73 16.58 5.24 3.62
CA ALA A 73 15.36 6.01 3.81
C ALA A 73 15.59 7.53 3.63
N ILE A 74 16.72 8.03 4.10
CA ILE A 74 17.08 9.45 3.92
C ILE A 74 17.37 9.76 2.45
N GLU A 75 18.15 8.92 1.76
CA GLU A 75 18.46 9.09 0.33
C GLU A 75 17.20 9.08 -0.55
N ASN A 76 16.19 8.30 -0.17
CA ASN A 76 14.93 8.20 -0.90
C ASN A 76 13.83 9.14 -0.37
N GLU A 77 14.17 10.03 0.55
CA GLU A 77 13.26 11.04 1.12
C GLU A 77 12.02 10.44 1.84
N LEU A 78 12.20 9.27 2.46
CA LEU A 78 11.12 8.55 3.14
C LEU A 78 10.90 9.04 4.58
N TYR A 79 11.94 9.56 5.21
CA TYR A 79 11.93 9.96 6.60
C TYR A 79 11.14 11.24 6.83
N ASP A 80 10.26 11.22 7.82
CA ASP A 80 9.55 12.40 8.32
C ASP A 80 9.75 12.54 9.84
N GLY A 81 10.68 13.40 10.23
CA GLY A 81 10.98 13.68 11.63
C GLY A 81 10.00 14.63 12.33
N SER A 82 9.05 15.21 11.59
CA SER A 82 8.04 16.10 12.16
C SER A 82 6.95 15.36 12.95
N VAL A 83 6.83 14.04 12.72
CA VAL A 83 5.82 13.22 13.37
C VAL A 83 6.26 12.92 14.80
N SER A 84 5.58 13.53 15.76
CA SER A 84 5.72 13.24 17.21
C SER A 84 7.15 13.34 17.76
N ASN A 85 7.99 14.19 17.20
CA ASN A 85 9.39 14.39 17.63
C ASN A 85 10.23 13.09 17.66
N ARG A 86 9.89 12.11 16.85
CA ARG A 86 10.58 10.83 16.79
C ARG A 86 11.87 10.94 15.96
N SER A 87 12.82 10.06 16.26
CA SER A 87 14.11 10.02 15.59
C SER A 87 14.13 9.08 14.39
N THR A 88 15.24 9.08 13.64
CA THR A 88 15.52 8.11 12.58
C THR A 88 15.60 6.65 13.08
N LYS A 89 15.62 6.44 14.40
CA LYS A 89 15.57 5.11 15.02
C LYS A 89 14.15 4.55 15.14
N ASP A 90 13.13 5.32 14.77
CA ASP A 90 11.74 4.91 14.75
C ASP A 90 11.35 4.50 13.33
N MET A 91 11.00 3.25 13.14
CA MET A 91 10.63 2.71 11.81
C MET A 91 9.44 3.42 11.20
N TYR A 92 8.45 3.80 12.00
CA TYR A 92 7.27 4.49 11.50
C TYR A 92 7.63 5.84 10.88
N CYS A 93 8.48 6.63 11.55
CA CYS A 93 8.95 7.91 11.01
C CYS A 93 9.89 7.71 9.81
N LEU A 94 10.70 6.66 9.86
CA LEU A 94 11.66 6.37 8.80
C LEU A 94 10.97 6.06 7.46
N PHE A 95 9.82 5.39 7.50
CA PHE A 95 9.04 5.02 6.31
C PHE A 95 7.75 5.81 6.14
N ARG A 96 7.64 6.98 6.79
CA ARG A 96 6.39 7.75 6.79
C ARG A 96 5.97 8.24 5.41
N ASN A 97 6.91 8.71 4.60
CA ASN A 97 6.62 9.35 3.32
C ASN A 97 6.36 8.39 2.16
N CYS A 98 6.53 7.07 2.36
CA CYS A 98 6.17 6.08 1.34
C CYS A 98 4.82 5.39 1.59
N GLN A 99 4.12 5.76 2.64
CA GLN A 99 2.78 5.20 2.92
C GLN A 99 1.83 5.50 1.75
N GLY A 100 1.16 4.47 1.25
CA GLY A 100 0.20 4.59 0.16
C GLY A 100 0.81 4.93 -1.21
N ARG A 101 2.12 4.91 -1.34
CA ARG A 101 2.85 5.33 -2.54
C ARG A 101 3.25 4.13 -3.41
N LEU A 102 2.25 3.52 -4.06
CA LEU A 102 2.49 2.41 -5.02
C LEU A 102 3.49 2.81 -6.11
N ASP A 103 3.43 4.05 -6.57
CA ASP A 103 4.34 4.60 -7.59
C ASP A 103 5.82 4.50 -7.17
N MET A 104 6.13 4.70 -5.91
CA MET A 104 7.52 4.57 -5.42
C MET A 104 8.02 3.12 -5.53
N TYR A 105 7.17 2.15 -5.23
CA TYR A 105 7.52 0.73 -5.37
C TYR A 105 7.65 0.31 -6.84
N LEU A 106 6.81 0.85 -7.71
CA LEU A 106 6.97 0.68 -9.16
C LEU A 106 8.27 1.28 -9.70
N ASN A 107 8.79 2.32 -9.06
CA ASN A 107 10.05 2.97 -9.41
C ASN A 107 11.27 2.36 -8.68
N GLY A 108 11.11 1.24 -7.99
CA GLY A 108 12.23 0.48 -7.44
C GLY A 108 12.42 0.57 -5.93
N LEU A 109 11.54 1.24 -5.19
CA LEU A 109 11.61 1.22 -3.73
C LEU A 109 11.49 -0.23 -3.25
N LYS A 110 12.45 -0.67 -2.40
CA LYS A 110 12.57 -2.09 -2.05
C LYS A 110 12.21 -2.45 -0.62
N TYR A 111 12.04 -1.47 0.27
CA TYR A 111 11.66 -1.71 1.66
C TYR A 111 10.26 -1.18 1.94
N MET A 112 9.49 -1.97 2.66
CA MET A 112 8.13 -1.63 3.06
C MET A 112 7.96 -1.95 4.54
N LEU A 113 7.45 -0.98 5.31
CA LEU A 113 7.11 -1.21 6.70
C LEU A 113 5.91 -2.14 6.78
N ASN A 114 6.08 -3.30 7.44
CA ASN A 114 5.04 -4.32 7.54
C ASN A 114 3.83 -3.79 8.30
N GLY A 115 2.72 -3.63 7.60
CA GLY A 115 1.43 -3.21 8.15
C GLY A 115 0.37 -4.31 8.09
N ASN A 116 0.74 -5.57 7.86
CA ASN A 116 -0.22 -6.65 7.64
C ASN A 116 -1.16 -6.86 8.83
N ASP A 117 -0.71 -6.64 10.06
CA ASP A 117 -1.56 -6.78 11.25
C ASP A 117 -2.70 -5.76 11.28
N PHE A 118 -2.51 -4.59 10.69
CA PHE A 118 -3.54 -3.55 10.63
C PHE A 118 -4.76 -3.99 9.80
N LEU A 119 -4.57 -4.90 8.84
CA LEU A 119 -5.67 -5.46 8.06
C LEU A 119 -6.69 -6.23 8.90
N ASN A 120 -6.30 -6.67 10.09
CA ASN A 120 -7.18 -7.37 11.04
C ASN A 120 -7.97 -6.41 11.94
N ASP A 121 -7.69 -5.11 11.88
CA ASP A 121 -8.39 -4.10 12.67
C ASP A 121 -9.66 -3.64 11.95
N GLY A 122 -10.78 -4.28 12.28
CA GLY A 122 -12.07 -3.96 11.66
C GLY A 122 -12.66 -2.61 12.06
N LEU A 123 -12.09 -1.94 13.06
CA LEU A 123 -12.55 -0.62 13.52
C LEU A 123 -11.78 0.53 12.86
N PHE A 124 -10.45 0.44 12.82
CA PHE A 124 -9.60 1.54 12.37
C PHE A 124 -9.09 1.39 10.95
N CYS A 125 -9.04 0.17 10.39
CA CYS A 125 -8.75 -0.05 8.98
C CYS A 125 -10.03 0.17 8.17
N GLU A 126 -10.29 1.43 7.81
CA GLU A 126 -11.54 1.80 7.14
C GLU A 126 -11.59 1.30 5.70
N TYR A 127 -10.45 1.33 4.99
CA TYR A 127 -10.30 0.82 3.63
C TYR A 127 -9.02 0.01 3.50
N ALA A 128 -9.08 -1.04 2.69
CA ALA A 128 -7.89 -1.79 2.30
C ALA A 128 -7.92 -2.09 0.80
N TYR A 129 -6.79 -1.92 0.17
CA TYR A 129 -6.59 -2.17 -1.26
C TYR A 129 -5.51 -3.23 -1.42
N ILE A 130 -5.91 -4.38 -1.96
CA ILE A 130 -5.02 -5.53 -2.14
C ILE A 130 -4.91 -5.85 -3.63
N ILE A 131 -3.71 -5.66 -4.17
CA ILE A 131 -3.37 -6.13 -5.51
C ILE A 131 -3.13 -7.63 -5.39
N ASN A 132 -4.10 -8.43 -5.81
CA ASN A 132 -4.08 -9.87 -5.66
C ASN A 132 -3.55 -10.54 -6.93
N LEU A 133 -2.29 -10.97 -6.90
CA LEU A 133 -1.64 -11.60 -8.04
C LEU A 133 -2.00 -13.10 -8.19
N ASP A 134 -2.65 -13.68 -7.18
CA ASP A 134 -3.17 -15.06 -7.28
C ASP A 134 -4.41 -15.12 -8.17
N THR A 135 -5.20 -14.05 -8.20
CA THR A 135 -6.43 -13.93 -8.98
C THR A 135 -6.37 -12.86 -10.07
N ASN A 136 -5.29 -12.07 -10.11
CA ASN A 136 -5.12 -10.89 -10.99
C ASN A 136 -6.25 -9.87 -10.82
N THR A 137 -6.59 -9.57 -9.57
CA THR A 137 -7.64 -8.61 -9.21
C THR A 137 -7.11 -7.52 -8.28
N LEU A 138 -7.76 -6.36 -8.30
CA LEU A 138 -7.70 -5.39 -7.22
C LEU A 138 -8.86 -5.69 -6.28
N ASP A 139 -8.54 -6.14 -5.08
CA ASP A 139 -9.52 -6.43 -4.04
C ASP A 139 -9.65 -5.21 -3.14
N ILE A 140 -10.88 -4.69 -3.02
CA ILE A 140 -11.18 -3.53 -2.19
C ILE A 140 -12.00 -4.01 -0.99
N CYS A 141 -11.47 -3.74 0.19
CA CYS A 141 -12.07 -4.14 1.46
C CYS A 141 -12.44 -2.92 2.30
N THR A 142 -13.40 -3.10 3.19
CA THR A 142 -13.74 -2.15 4.25
C THR A 142 -13.73 -2.84 5.61
N CYS A 143 -13.64 -2.07 6.69
CA CYS A 143 -13.59 -2.64 8.04
C CYS A 143 -12.55 -3.77 8.17
N GLY A 144 -11.31 -3.44 7.79
CA GLY A 144 -10.23 -4.41 7.73
C GLY A 144 -10.29 -5.23 6.42
N ASN A 145 -10.38 -6.54 6.55
CA ASN A 145 -10.32 -7.47 5.42
C ASN A 145 -11.69 -7.90 4.87
N HIS A 146 -12.74 -7.16 5.15
CA HIS A 146 -14.07 -7.46 4.61
C HIS A 146 -14.16 -7.06 3.14
N LEU A 147 -14.07 -8.05 2.26
CA LEU A 147 -14.12 -7.83 0.81
C LEU A 147 -15.46 -7.24 0.36
N GLN A 148 -15.40 -6.12 -0.36
CA GLN A 148 -16.55 -5.45 -0.95
C GLN A 148 -16.58 -5.60 -2.46
N LEU A 149 -15.42 -5.53 -3.11
CA LEU A 149 -15.33 -5.53 -4.58
C LEU A 149 -14.01 -6.15 -5.02
N SER A 150 -14.07 -7.01 -6.04
CA SER A 150 -12.89 -7.50 -6.76
C SER A 150 -13.00 -7.09 -8.22
N VAL A 151 -11.98 -6.43 -8.75
CA VAL A 151 -11.95 -5.92 -10.12
C VAL A 151 -10.72 -6.47 -10.84
N ASP A 152 -10.90 -6.91 -12.08
CA ASP A 152 -9.78 -7.36 -12.92
C ASP A 152 -8.72 -6.26 -13.05
N LEU A 153 -7.45 -6.59 -12.78
CA LEU A 153 -6.32 -5.66 -12.90
C LEU A 153 -6.14 -5.09 -14.31
N LEU A 154 -6.67 -5.75 -15.33
CA LEU A 154 -6.60 -5.31 -16.71
C LEU A 154 -7.83 -4.50 -17.17
N SER A 155 -8.81 -4.31 -16.29
CA SER A 155 -10.08 -3.63 -16.60
C SER A 155 -10.48 -2.62 -15.51
N LEU A 156 -9.49 -1.86 -15.00
CA LEU A 156 -9.73 -0.89 -13.94
C LEU A 156 -10.31 0.41 -14.49
N ASN A 157 -11.48 0.80 -14.00
CA ASN A 157 -12.10 2.09 -14.27
C ASN A 157 -12.49 2.74 -12.94
N TYR A 158 -11.89 3.89 -12.64
CA TYR A 158 -12.12 4.56 -11.37
C TYR A 158 -13.60 4.93 -11.16
N ASN A 159 -14.28 5.46 -12.17
CA ASN A 159 -15.66 5.89 -12.02
C ASN A 159 -16.60 4.72 -11.73
N ASP A 160 -16.41 3.59 -12.40
CA ASP A 160 -17.19 2.37 -12.16
C ASP A 160 -16.96 1.84 -10.75
N ILE A 161 -15.72 1.81 -10.30
CA ILE A 161 -15.34 1.38 -8.96
C ILE A 161 -15.92 2.32 -7.90
N ALA A 162 -15.76 3.63 -8.09
CA ALA A 162 -16.30 4.63 -7.17
C ALA A 162 -17.83 4.54 -7.06
N ASN A 163 -18.53 4.31 -8.17
CA ASN A 163 -19.98 4.14 -8.17
C ASN A 163 -20.39 2.85 -7.43
N ALA A 164 -19.67 1.74 -7.67
CA ALA A 164 -19.94 0.49 -6.97
C ALA A 164 -19.74 0.61 -5.45
N MET A 165 -18.73 1.36 -5.03
CA MET A 165 -18.39 1.55 -3.61
C MET A 165 -19.27 2.57 -2.88
N LYS A 166 -20.06 3.38 -3.58
CA LYS A 166 -21.00 4.33 -2.95
C LYS A 166 -22.17 3.67 -2.23
N GLU A 167 -22.41 2.41 -2.50
CA GLU A 167 -23.49 1.64 -1.89
C GLU A 167 -23.13 1.03 -0.54
N TYR A 168 -21.89 1.27 -0.03
CA TYR A 168 -21.37 0.68 1.21
C TYR A 168 -21.06 1.72 2.29
#